data_ce80a09a62b56e847904b2f858d72ce7
#
_entry.id   ce80a09a62b56e847904b2f858d72ce7
#
_cell.length_a   1.000
_cell.length_b   1.000
_cell.length_c   1.000
_cell.angle_alpha   90.00
_cell.angle_beta   90.00
_cell.angle_gamma   90.00
#
_symmetry.space_group_name_H-M   'P 1'
#
loop_
_entity.id
_entity.type
_entity.pdbx_description
1 polymer ?
#
loop_
_entity_poly.entity_id
_entity_poly.type
_entity_poly.pdbx_seq_one_letter_code
_entity_poly.pdbx_strand_id
1 'polypeptide(L)'
;MIRILKKLKVYITYLTTVSILATMIIYVAYKNPDLLTFYNANDEKFFESEEVINSPFSNTSNVEVVNNNTTTQTTTTNNTPTYVSVNTGTGYVFPTVSGYYISQGYRGTAHDGIDIAGCPYNSSIFAVNDGEVVTVSRKWDNGLYIVIRHDNGYYTMYAHLASVNVSVGQRVSKGQVIAGMGRSGLATGVHLHFSLWNAYPYKGRSLNPFSLY
;
A
#
# COMPACT_ATOMS: atom_id res chain seq x y z
N MET A 1 24.91 -15.83 40.78
CA MET A 1 25.51 -14.49 40.79
C MET A 1 26.14 -14.13 39.45
N ILE A 2 27.08 -14.90 38.90
CA ILE A 2 27.82 -14.58 37.63
C ILE A 2 26.90 -14.42 36.39
N ARG A 3 25.86 -15.24 36.25
CA ARG A 3 24.86 -15.12 35.12
C ARG A 3 24.04 -13.82 35.15
N ILE A 4 23.72 -13.33 36.35
CA ILE A 4 22.96 -12.07 36.54
C ILE A 4 23.87 -10.89 36.18
N LEU A 5 25.12 -10.91 36.62
CA LEU A 5 26.11 -9.87 36.27
C LEU A 5 26.38 -9.78 34.77
N LYS A 6 26.46 -10.94 34.07
CA LYS A 6 26.60 -10.94 32.60
C LYS A 6 25.39 -10.34 31.90
N LYS A 7 24.16 -10.68 32.31
CA LYS A 7 22.94 -10.07 31.76
C LYS A 7 22.85 -8.57 32.05
N LEU A 8 23.22 -8.15 33.25
CA LEU A 8 23.25 -6.74 33.62
C LEU A 8 24.25 -5.94 32.78
N LYS A 9 25.45 -6.51 32.55
CA LYS A 9 26.48 -5.90 31.69
C LYS A 9 25.97 -5.70 30.25
N VAL A 10 25.34 -6.71 29.67
CA VAL A 10 24.74 -6.62 28.31
C VAL A 10 23.64 -5.55 28.27
N TYR A 11 22.79 -5.49 29.30
CA TYR A 11 21.71 -4.49 29.36
C TYR A 11 22.25 -3.06 29.50
N ILE A 12 23.27 -2.86 30.36
CA ILE A 12 23.94 -1.56 30.48
C ILE A 12 24.60 -1.12 29.16
N THR A 13 25.29 -2.05 28.46
CA THR A 13 25.90 -1.77 27.16
C THR A 13 24.83 -1.39 26.14
N TYR A 14 23.69 -2.08 26.12
CA TYR A 14 22.57 -1.73 25.24
C TYR A 14 22.02 -0.33 25.53
N LEU A 15 21.78 0.01 26.82
CA LEU A 15 21.30 1.34 27.21
C LEU A 15 22.29 2.46 26.83
N THR A 16 23.59 2.22 27.00
CA THR A 16 24.61 3.21 26.63
C THR A 16 24.67 3.41 25.11
N THR A 17 24.57 2.33 24.31
CA THR A 17 24.55 2.47 22.85
C THR A 17 23.29 3.20 22.35
N VAL A 18 22.11 2.91 22.90
CA VAL A 18 20.86 3.63 22.58
C VAL A 18 20.96 5.10 22.93
N SER A 19 21.53 5.44 24.12
CA SER A 19 21.73 6.82 24.55
C SER A 19 22.67 7.59 23.61
N ILE A 20 23.79 6.98 23.21
CA ILE A 20 24.74 7.57 22.26
C ILE A 20 24.08 7.81 20.91
N LEU A 21 23.29 6.85 20.43
CA LEU A 21 22.58 6.99 19.15
C LEU A 21 21.56 8.14 19.20
N ALA A 22 20.79 8.24 20.30
CA ALA A 22 19.84 9.33 20.50
C ALA A 22 20.54 10.70 20.55
N THR A 23 21.66 10.82 21.24
CA THR A 23 22.44 12.08 21.27
C THR A 23 23.03 12.42 19.91
N MET A 24 23.48 11.44 19.12
CA MET A 24 23.94 11.66 17.74
C MET A 24 22.81 12.17 16.83
N ILE A 25 21.62 11.58 16.94
CA ILE A 25 20.44 12.02 16.17
C ILE A 25 20.09 13.48 16.53
N ILE A 26 20.03 13.82 17.82
CA ILE A 26 19.77 15.18 18.30
C ILE A 26 20.86 16.15 17.82
N TYR A 27 22.13 15.75 17.86
CA TYR A 27 23.24 16.57 17.38
C TYR A 27 23.16 16.81 15.86
N VAL A 28 22.85 15.78 15.06
CA VAL A 28 22.67 15.91 13.61
C VAL A 28 21.49 16.84 13.29
N ALA A 29 20.36 16.70 13.98
CA ALA A 29 19.21 17.57 13.85
C ALA A 29 19.52 19.02 14.24
N TYR A 30 20.29 19.22 15.30
CA TYR A 30 20.74 20.56 15.74
C TYR A 30 21.66 21.23 14.71
N LYS A 31 22.58 20.45 14.10
CA LYS A 31 23.50 20.96 13.07
C LYS A 31 22.87 21.18 11.70
N ASN A 32 21.72 20.54 11.45
CA ASN A 32 21.01 20.60 10.18
C ASN A 32 19.51 20.89 10.44
N PRO A 33 19.16 22.11 10.84
CA PRO A 33 17.78 22.47 11.17
C PRO A 33 16.82 22.25 9.99
N ASP A 34 17.32 22.31 8.74
CA ASP A 34 16.55 22.05 7.53
C ASP A 34 16.03 20.61 7.43
N LEU A 35 16.69 19.64 8.09
CA LEU A 35 16.20 18.27 8.15
C LEU A 35 14.93 18.16 9.00
N LEU A 36 14.82 18.95 10.07
CA LEU A 36 13.62 19.01 10.92
C LEU A 36 12.46 19.73 10.23
N THR A 37 12.76 20.81 9.50
CA THR A 37 11.75 21.51 8.68
C THR A 37 11.25 20.64 7.53
N PHE A 38 12.11 19.85 6.90
CA PHE A 38 11.72 18.91 5.87
C PHE A 38 10.82 17.77 6.41
N TYR A 39 11.07 17.30 7.62
CA TYR A 39 10.25 16.31 8.31
C TYR A 39 8.88 16.89 8.69
N ASN A 40 8.82 18.05 9.34
CA ASN A 40 7.59 18.70 9.75
C ASN A 40 6.75 19.23 8.58
N ALA A 41 7.37 19.78 7.53
CA ALA A 41 6.66 20.31 6.36
C ALA A 41 5.95 19.21 5.54
N ASN A 42 6.42 17.96 5.62
CA ASN A 42 5.77 16.83 4.95
C ASN A 42 4.60 16.25 5.77
N ASP A 43 4.62 16.39 7.10
CA ASP A 43 3.53 15.93 7.96
C ASP A 43 2.40 16.98 8.07
N GLU A 44 2.71 18.27 8.18
CA GLU A 44 1.69 19.33 8.32
C GLU A 44 0.94 19.63 7.02
N LYS A 45 1.59 19.57 5.85
CA LYS A 45 0.90 19.77 4.56
C LYS A 45 -0.12 18.69 4.24
N PHE A 46 -0.06 17.53 4.89
CA PHE A 46 -1.00 16.44 4.66
C PHE A 46 -2.28 16.59 5.49
N PHE A 47 -2.26 17.38 6.58
CA PHE A 47 -3.43 17.61 7.44
C PHE A 47 -4.21 18.90 7.12
N GLU A 48 -3.62 19.84 6.37
CA GLU A 48 -4.26 21.11 6.02
C GLU A 48 -4.97 21.15 4.66
N SER A 49 -4.93 20.08 3.86
CA SER A 49 -5.63 20.03 2.58
C SER A 49 -7.00 19.32 2.68
N GLU A 50 -7.88 19.74 3.60
CA GLU A 50 -9.33 19.67 3.41
C GLU A 50 -9.82 20.84 2.55
N GLU A 51 -9.09 21.29 1.58
CA GLU A 51 -9.66 22.06 0.49
C GLU A 51 -10.20 21.10 -0.57
N VAL A 52 -11.51 21.07 -0.63
CA VAL A 52 -12.31 20.48 -1.69
C VAL A 52 -11.72 20.88 -3.05
N ILE A 53 -10.91 20.00 -3.65
CA ILE A 53 -10.57 20.15 -5.06
C ILE A 53 -11.83 19.84 -5.84
N ASN A 54 -12.59 20.90 -6.16
CA ASN A 54 -13.61 20.87 -7.20
C ASN A 54 -12.92 20.49 -8.52
N SER A 55 -12.97 19.22 -8.85
CA SER A 55 -12.59 18.72 -10.16
C SER A 55 -13.60 19.20 -11.20
N PRO A 56 -13.19 19.90 -12.27
CA PRO A 56 -14.09 20.32 -13.35
C PRO A 56 -14.26 19.17 -14.36
N PHE A 57 -14.90 18.08 -13.97
CA PHE A 57 -15.44 17.07 -14.88
C PHE A 57 -16.91 16.80 -14.55
N SER A 58 -17.74 17.86 -14.77
CA SER A 58 -19.17 17.69 -15.01
C SER A 58 -19.39 17.64 -16.52
N ASN A 59 -19.40 16.47 -17.11
CA ASN A 59 -20.06 16.26 -18.37
C ASN A 59 -21.23 15.30 -18.15
N THR A 60 -22.38 15.90 -17.92
CA THR A 60 -23.69 15.32 -18.17
C THR A 60 -23.77 14.96 -19.66
N SER A 61 -23.87 13.69 -19.96
CA SER A 61 -24.41 13.24 -21.23
C SER A 61 -25.44 12.15 -20.94
N ASN A 62 -26.69 12.49 -21.29
CA ASN A 62 -27.90 11.68 -21.26
C ASN A 62 -27.64 10.30 -21.89
N VAL A 63 -27.97 9.24 -21.15
CA VAL A 63 -27.99 7.89 -21.69
C VAL A 63 -29.46 7.65 -22.13
N GLU A 64 -29.69 7.75 -23.43
CA GLU A 64 -30.85 7.13 -24.06
C GLU A 64 -30.59 5.63 -24.19
N VAL A 65 -31.49 4.85 -23.61
CA VAL A 65 -31.51 3.39 -23.81
C VAL A 65 -32.11 3.09 -25.16
N VAL A 66 -31.31 2.69 -26.12
CA VAL A 66 -31.81 2.07 -27.35
C VAL A 66 -31.27 0.63 -27.42
N ASN A 67 -32.20 -0.31 -27.23
CA ASN A 67 -32.02 -1.69 -27.68
C ASN A 67 -32.03 -1.70 -29.21
N ASN A 68 -31.00 -2.25 -29.83
CA ASN A 68 -31.16 -3.11 -31.02
C ASN A 68 -29.82 -3.77 -31.43
N ASN A 69 -29.92 -5.08 -31.64
CA ASN A 69 -28.93 -5.93 -32.29
C ASN A 69 -28.58 -5.37 -33.68
N THR A 70 -27.29 -5.17 -33.96
CA THR A 70 -26.72 -5.41 -35.28
C THR A 70 -25.17 -5.25 -35.20
N THR A 71 -24.49 -6.28 -35.62
CA THR A 71 -23.05 -6.38 -35.85
C THR A 71 -22.58 -5.30 -36.84
N THR A 72 -21.62 -4.47 -36.41
CA THR A 72 -20.71 -3.80 -37.34
C THR A 72 -19.35 -3.59 -36.67
N GLN A 73 -18.33 -4.27 -37.22
CA GLN A 73 -16.94 -4.08 -36.83
C GLN A 73 -16.48 -2.68 -37.21
N THR A 74 -16.03 -1.92 -36.22
CA THR A 74 -15.20 -0.75 -36.49
C THR A 74 -13.92 -0.92 -35.68
N THR A 75 -12.83 -1.22 -36.38
CA THR A 75 -11.47 -1.28 -35.84
C THR A 75 -11.03 0.12 -35.42
N THR A 76 -11.03 0.38 -34.12
CA THR A 76 -10.30 1.49 -33.56
C THR A 76 -9.17 0.92 -32.70
N THR A 77 -7.95 1.05 -33.20
CA THR A 77 -6.73 0.62 -32.49
C THR A 77 -6.43 1.58 -31.35
N ASN A 78 -7.00 1.32 -30.19
CA ASN A 78 -6.55 1.94 -28.95
C ASN A 78 -5.58 0.96 -28.28
N ASN A 79 -4.28 1.24 -28.39
CA ASN A 79 -3.20 0.55 -27.70
C ASN A 79 -3.25 0.87 -26.19
N THR A 80 -4.29 0.42 -25.50
CA THR A 80 -4.29 0.33 -24.04
C THR A 80 -3.78 -1.07 -23.72
N PRO A 81 -2.69 -1.24 -22.96
CA PRO A 81 -2.22 -2.56 -22.59
C PRO A 81 -3.33 -3.26 -21.80
N THR A 82 -3.88 -4.33 -22.36
CA THR A 82 -4.85 -5.19 -21.68
C THR A 82 -4.10 -5.99 -20.62
N TYR A 83 -4.13 -5.51 -19.38
CA TYR A 83 -3.60 -6.27 -18.25
C TYR A 83 -4.57 -7.41 -17.94
N VAL A 84 -4.14 -8.64 -18.22
CA VAL A 84 -4.91 -9.83 -17.86
C VAL A 84 -4.74 -10.05 -16.35
N SER A 85 -5.78 -9.75 -15.59
CA SER A 85 -5.88 -10.17 -14.19
C SER A 85 -6.02 -11.69 -14.14
N VAL A 86 -5.12 -12.36 -13.44
CA VAL A 86 -5.20 -13.82 -13.26
C VAL A 86 -6.37 -14.14 -12.33
N ASN A 87 -7.44 -14.70 -12.87
CA ASN A 87 -8.58 -15.17 -12.09
C ASN A 87 -8.23 -16.52 -11.47
N THR A 88 -8.03 -16.58 -10.16
CA THR A 88 -7.51 -17.74 -9.41
C THR A 88 -8.60 -18.74 -8.98
N GLY A 89 -9.80 -18.66 -9.51
CA GLY A 89 -10.87 -19.63 -9.19
C GLY A 89 -11.52 -19.47 -7.79
N THR A 90 -10.86 -18.84 -6.85
CA THR A 90 -11.37 -18.57 -5.48
C THR A 90 -12.21 -17.31 -5.37
N GLY A 91 -12.38 -16.58 -6.48
CA GLY A 91 -13.09 -15.30 -6.50
C GLY A 91 -12.19 -14.09 -6.25
N TYR A 92 -10.91 -14.27 -5.93
CA TYR A 92 -9.93 -13.18 -5.78
C TYR A 92 -9.03 -13.05 -7.01
N VAL A 93 -8.56 -11.83 -7.31
CA VAL A 93 -7.53 -11.61 -8.33
C VAL A 93 -6.21 -11.30 -7.66
N PHE A 94 -5.11 -11.60 -8.35
CA PHE A 94 -3.78 -11.26 -7.84
C PHE A 94 -3.56 -9.73 -7.87
N PRO A 95 -2.90 -9.13 -6.87
CA PRO A 95 -2.88 -7.67 -6.69
C PRO A 95 -2.00 -6.92 -7.68
N THR A 96 -1.28 -7.57 -8.60
CA THR A 96 -0.39 -6.92 -9.55
C THR A 96 -0.38 -7.62 -10.91
N VAL A 97 0.25 -6.98 -11.91
CA VAL A 97 0.46 -7.51 -13.27
C VAL A 97 1.38 -8.74 -13.26
N SER A 98 1.38 -9.51 -14.34
CA SER A 98 2.31 -10.64 -14.54
C SER A 98 3.78 -10.18 -14.59
N GLY A 99 4.71 -11.16 -14.44
CA GLY A 99 6.15 -10.89 -14.44
C GLY A 99 6.75 -10.63 -13.06
N TYR A 100 5.94 -10.80 -12.00
CA TYR A 100 6.37 -10.67 -10.61
C TYR A 100 7.06 -11.93 -10.08
N TYR A 101 7.75 -11.77 -8.95
CA TYR A 101 8.17 -12.85 -8.05
C TYR A 101 7.94 -12.43 -6.60
N ILE A 102 7.83 -13.42 -5.71
CA ILE A 102 7.72 -13.16 -4.27
C ILE A 102 9.12 -13.01 -3.71
N SER A 103 9.48 -11.78 -3.33
CA SER A 103 10.79 -11.46 -2.74
C SER A 103 10.84 -11.78 -1.24
N GLN A 104 9.68 -11.70 -0.55
CA GLN A 104 9.55 -12.08 0.85
C GLN A 104 8.18 -12.70 1.13
N GLY A 105 8.15 -13.87 1.77
CA GLY A 105 6.92 -14.56 2.15
C GLY A 105 6.34 -14.11 3.49
N TYR A 106 5.11 -14.51 3.77
CA TYR A 106 4.44 -14.29 5.04
C TYR A 106 5.14 -15.06 6.18
N ARG A 107 5.36 -14.37 7.33
CA ARG A 107 5.99 -14.94 8.54
C ARG A 107 5.29 -14.50 9.84
N GLY A 108 3.96 -14.30 9.78
CA GLY A 108 3.19 -13.83 10.92
C GLY A 108 3.60 -12.42 11.35
N THR A 109 3.86 -12.23 12.65
CA THR A 109 4.25 -10.91 13.21
C THR A 109 5.62 -10.43 12.76
N ALA A 110 6.49 -11.31 12.26
CA ALA A 110 7.81 -10.93 11.74
C ALA A 110 7.75 -10.36 10.32
N HIS A 111 6.73 -10.72 9.54
CA HIS A 111 6.37 -10.16 8.23
C HIS A 111 4.91 -10.48 7.96
N ASP A 112 4.05 -9.50 8.12
CA ASP A 112 2.59 -9.63 8.20
C ASP A 112 1.89 -9.72 6.84
N GLY A 113 2.68 -9.78 5.75
CA GLY A 113 2.22 -9.87 4.38
C GLY A 113 3.17 -10.69 3.50
N ILE A 114 3.09 -10.42 2.21
CA ILE A 114 4.04 -10.88 1.19
C ILE A 114 4.58 -9.67 0.43
N ASP A 115 5.86 -9.73 0.05
CA ASP A 115 6.46 -8.71 -0.81
C ASP A 115 6.54 -9.24 -2.24
N ILE A 116 5.95 -8.48 -3.16
CA ILE A 116 5.81 -8.81 -4.57
C ILE A 116 6.67 -7.85 -5.37
N ALA A 117 7.73 -8.36 -5.99
CA ALA A 117 8.71 -7.60 -6.75
C ALA A 117 8.79 -8.06 -8.20
N GLY A 118 9.66 -7.43 -9.00
CA GLY A 118 9.89 -7.79 -10.41
C GLY A 118 9.14 -6.94 -11.42
N CYS A 119 8.09 -6.24 -11.00
CA CYS A 119 7.37 -5.31 -11.85
C CYS A 119 8.06 -3.93 -11.89
N PRO A 120 7.97 -3.18 -13.01
CA PRO A 120 8.48 -1.82 -13.12
C PRO A 120 7.85 -0.86 -12.10
N TYR A 121 8.55 0.22 -11.79
CA TYR A 121 8.00 1.31 -10.99
C TYR A 121 6.70 1.84 -11.60
N ASN A 122 5.70 2.07 -10.76
CA ASN A 122 4.34 2.50 -11.09
C ASN A 122 3.50 1.47 -11.90
N SER A 123 3.88 0.18 -11.90
CA SER A 123 3.03 -0.89 -12.41
C SER A 123 1.70 -0.95 -11.68
N SER A 124 0.63 -1.29 -12.39
CA SER A 124 -0.73 -1.30 -11.84
C SER A 124 -0.89 -2.27 -10.66
N ILE A 125 -1.49 -1.78 -9.59
CA ILE A 125 -1.95 -2.54 -8.44
C ILE A 125 -3.47 -2.62 -8.50
N PHE A 126 -4.01 -3.83 -8.27
CA PHE A 126 -5.43 -4.13 -8.38
C PHE A 126 -6.05 -4.41 -7.01
N ALA A 127 -7.31 -3.98 -6.82
CA ALA A 127 -8.13 -4.46 -5.72
C ALA A 127 -8.36 -5.98 -5.89
N VAL A 128 -7.99 -6.78 -4.91
CA VAL A 128 -8.08 -8.26 -4.99
C VAL A 128 -9.51 -8.76 -4.98
N ASN A 129 -10.46 -7.98 -4.47
CA ASN A 129 -11.90 -8.24 -4.43
C ASN A 129 -12.68 -6.94 -4.29
N ASP A 130 -14.01 -7.02 -4.40
CA ASP A 130 -14.91 -5.91 -4.12
C ASP A 130 -14.76 -5.43 -2.68
N GLY A 131 -14.93 -4.12 -2.45
CA GLY A 131 -14.79 -3.55 -1.12
C GLY A 131 -14.89 -2.03 -1.10
N GLU A 132 -14.60 -1.48 0.06
CA GLU A 132 -14.56 -0.04 0.33
C GLU A 132 -13.15 0.38 0.78
N VAL A 133 -12.62 1.43 0.22
CA VAL A 133 -11.36 2.04 0.66
C VAL A 133 -11.59 2.72 2.01
N VAL A 134 -11.02 2.16 3.06
CA VAL A 134 -11.17 2.70 4.43
C VAL A 134 -9.97 3.52 4.89
N THR A 135 -8.86 3.47 4.16
CA THR A 135 -7.67 4.27 4.43
C THR A 135 -6.90 4.54 3.15
N VAL A 136 -6.48 5.78 2.96
CA VAL A 136 -5.39 6.22 2.10
C VAL A 136 -4.51 7.10 2.98
N SER A 137 -3.27 6.70 3.21
CA SER A 137 -2.39 7.42 4.13
C SER A 137 -0.92 7.16 3.82
N ARG A 138 -0.05 7.85 4.56
CA ARG A 138 1.40 7.67 4.48
C ARG A 138 1.98 7.50 5.88
N LYS A 139 2.86 6.50 6.06
CA LYS A 139 3.64 6.27 7.28
C LYS A 139 5.11 6.10 6.94
N TRP A 140 5.98 6.31 7.92
CA TRP A 140 7.42 6.22 7.75
C TRP A 140 7.88 4.81 7.32
N ASP A 141 7.20 3.77 7.81
CA ASP A 141 7.46 2.35 7.52
C ASP A 141 6.77 1.88 6.22
N ASN A 142 5.45 1.95 6.16
CA ASN A 142 4.63 1.47 5.04
C ASN A 142 4.71 2.38 3.80
N GLY A 143 5.27 3.58 3.92
CA GLY A 143 5.19 4.59 2.88
C GLY A 143 3.74 4.99 2.57
N LEU A 144 3.44 5.28 1.32
CA LEU A 144 2.09 5.49 0.82
C LEU A 144 1.36 4.15 0.77
N TYR A 145 0.17 4.05 1.37
CA TYR A 145 -0.57 2.80 1.46
C TYR A 145 -2.08 3.00 1.41
N ILE A 146 -2.78 1.94 1.01
CA ILE A 146 -4.24 1.82 0.97
C ILE A 146 -4.67 0.66 1.85
N VAL A 147 -5.80 0.80 2.54
CA VAL A 147 -6.52 -0.31 3.18
C VAL A 147 -7.91 -0.40 2.57
N ILE A 148 -8.29 -1.61 2.14
CA ILE A 148 -9.62 -1.94 1.64
C ILE A 148 -10.30 -2.88 2.63
N ARG A 149 -11.53 -2.56 3.03
CA ARG A 149 -12.44 -3.46 3.72
C ARG A 149 -13.30 -4.18 2.69
N HIS A 150 -13.19 -5.49 2.62
CA HIS A 150 -13.98 -6.32 1.73
C HIS A 150 -15.34 -6.68 2.31
N ASP A 151 -16.29 -7.02 1.46
CA ASP A 151 -17.67 -7.32 1.85
C ASP A 151 -17.80 -8.58 2.71
N ASN A 152 -16.80 -9.47 2.68
CA ASN A 152 -16.70 -10.65 3.54
C ASN A 152 -16.06 -10.36 4.92
N GLY A 153 -15.79 -9.11 5.25
CA GLY A 153 -15.26 -8.66 6.54
C GLY A 153 -13.73 -8.70 6.68
N TYR A 154 -12.99 -9.21 5.68
CA TYR A 154 -11.54 -9.12 5.66
C TYR A 154 -11.05 -7.74 5.21
N TYR A 155 -9.80 -7.45 5.54
CA TYR A 155 -9.10 -6.23 5.11
C TYR A 155 -7.85 -6.60 4.36
N THR A 156 -7.56 -5.85 3.30
CA THR A 156 -6.26 -5.93 2.61
C THR A 156 -5.55 -4.59 2.67
N MET A 157 -4.24 -4.64 2.86
CA MET A 157 -3.38 -3.46 2.82
C MET A 157 -2.38 -3.59 1.67
N TYR A 158 -2.18 -2.49 0.98
CA TYR A 158 -1.28 -2.33 -0.15
C TYR A 158 -0.31 -1.21 0.19
N ALA A 159 0.96 -1.51 0.41
CA ALA A 159 1.94 -0.55 0.89
C ALA A 159 3.12 -0.36 -0.08
N HIS A 160 3.99 0.62 0.24
CA HIS A 160 5.13 1.08 -0.57
C HIS A 160 4.73 1.65 -1.93
N LEU A 161 3.52 2.21 -2.05
CA LEU A 161 2.95 2.69 -3.32
C LEU A 161 3.70 3.90 -3.89
N ALA A 162 3.69 4.03 -5.22
CA ALA A 162 4.16 5.20 -5.95
C ALA A 162 3.05 6.25 -6.08
N SER A 163 1.84 5.79 -6.39
CA SER A 163 0.65 6.61 -6.64
C SER A 163 -0.60 5.91 -6.12
N VAL A 164 -1.67 6.68 -5.89
CA VAL A 164 -2.99 6.21 -5.49
C VAL A 164 -4.04 6.78 -6.43
N ASN A 165 -4.95 5.93 -6.92
CA ASN A 165 -5.99 6.27 -7.89
C ASN A 165 -7.40 6.21 -7.27
N VAL A 166 -7.50 6.10 -5.95
CA VAL A 166 -8.76 5.98 -5.21
C VAL A 166 -8.75 6.86 -3.97
N SER A 167 -9.94 7.14 -3.43
CA SER A 167 -10.12 7.98 -2.23
C SER A 167 -10.78 7.18 -1.11
N VAL A 168 -10.62 7.63 0.15
CA VAL A 168 -11.31 7.06 1.31
C VAL A 168 -12.83 7.16 1.12
N GLY A 169 -13.56 6.09 1.44
CA GLY A 169 -14.99 5.95 1.23
C GLY A 169 -15.38 5.45 -0.17
N GLN A 170 -14.43 5.39 -1.11
CA GLN A 170 -14.72 4.90 -2.46
C GLN A 170 -14.96 3.39 -2.46
N ARG A 171 -16.03 2.94 -3.13
CA ARG A 171 -16.24 1.54 -3.48
C ARG A 171 -15.36 1.18 -4.66
N VAL A 172 -14.72 0.03 -4.57
CA VAL A 172 -13.87 -0.53 -5.62
C VAL A 172 -14.36 -1.91 -5.99
N SER A 173 -14.21 -2.25 -7.26
CA SER A 173 -14.53 -3.57 -7.79
C SER A 173 -13.27 -4.44 -7.88
N LYS A 174 -13.45 -5.74 -7.78
CA LYS A 174 -12.40 -6.74 -8.03
C LYS A 174 -11.69 -6.48 -9.36
N GLY A 175 -10.35 -6.41 -9.34
CA GLY A 175 -9.54 -6.13 -10.52
C GLY A 175 -9.46 -4.65 -10.91
N GLN A 176 -10.13 -3.75 -10.20
CA GLN A 176 -9.97 -2.31 -10.43
C GLN A 176 -8.55 -1.87 -10.11
N VAL A 177 -7.95 -1.03 -10.97
CA VAL A 177 -6.66 -0.37 -10.69
C VAL A 177 -6.84 0.64 -9.57
N ILE A 178 -6.13 0.46 -8.46
CA ILE A 178 -6.23 1.29 -7.27
C ILE A 178 -4.97 2.11 -6.99
N ALA A 179 -3.82 1.68 -7.51
CA ALA A 179 -2.53 2.29 -7.21
C ALA A 179 -1.47 1.91 -8.23
N GLY A 180 -0.29 2.52 -8.11
CA GLY A 180 0.94 2.13 -8.76
C GLY A 180 1.95 1.56 -7.76
N MET A 181 2.65 0.48 -8.13
CA MET A 181 3.73 -0.12 -7.35
C MET A 181 4.89 0.85 -7.16
N GLY A 182 5.42 0.96 -5.95
CA GLY A 182 6.45 1.96 -5.69
C GLY A 182 7.60 1.48 -4.80
N ARG A 183 8.22 2.47 -4.13
CA ARG A 183 9.34 2.28 -3.21
C ARG A 183 9.26 3.27 -2.05
N SER A 184 8.06 3.69 -1.66
CA SER A 184 7.90 4.67 -0.57
C SER A 184 8.05 4.00 0.80
N GLY A 185 8.39 4.80 1.82
CA GLY A 185 8.63 4.29 3.19
C GLY A 185 9.93 3.50 3.33
N LEU A 186 9.94 2.49 4.19
CA LEU A 186 11.10 1.60 4.42
C LEU A 186 11.17 0.49 3.37
N ALA A 187 11.30 0.85 2.11
CA ALA A 187 11.43 -0.10 1.01
C ALA A 187 12.86 -0.09 0.45
N THR A 188 13.50 -1.25 0.34
CA THR A 188 14.86 -1.41 -0.22
C THR A 188 14.87 -1.41 -1.75
N GLY A 189 13.74 -1.74 -2.39
CA GLY A 189 13.56 -1.77 -3.85
C GLY A 189 12.10 -1.51 -4.23
N VAL A 190 11.81 -1.49 -5.54
CA VAL A 190 10.44 -1.42 -6.05
C VAL A 190 9.72 -2.73 -5.76
N HIS A 191 8.68 -2.69 -4.92
CA HIS A 191 7.83 -3.84 -4.60
C HIS A 191 6.49 -3.38 -4.03
N LEU A 192 5.51 -4.27 -4.03
CA LEU A 192 4.28 -4.15 -3.28
C LEU A 192 4.40 -4.99 -2.01
N HIS A 193 4.26 -4.39 -0.83
CA HIS A 193 3.93 -5.13 0.38
C HIS A 193 2.41 -5.32 0.41
N PHE A 194 1.94 -6.58 0.35
CA PHE A 194 0.53 -6.94 0.35
C PHE A 194 0.20 -7.80 1.57
N SER A 195 -0.75 -7.36 2.39
CA SER A 195 -1.15 -8.08 3.59
C SER A 195 -2.67 -8.25 3.72
N LEU A 196 -3.06 -9.39 4.31
CA LEU A 196 -4.44 -9.80 4.56
C LEU A 196 -4.69 -9.83 6.06
N TRP A 197 -5.84 -9.30 6.52
CA TRP A 197 -6.19 -9.16 7.91
C TRP A 197 -7.64 -9.56 8.20
N ASN A 198 -7.90 -10.19 9.36
CA ASN A 198 -9.25 -10.53 9.79
C ASN A 198 -9.99 -9.38 10.51
N ALA A 199 -9.33 -8.23 10.68
CA ALA A 199 -9.88 -6.96 11.13
C ALA A 199 -9.03 -5.84 10.56
N TYR A 200 -9.29 -4.58 10.90
CA TYR A 200 -8.44 -3.46 10.47
C TYR A 200 -6.96 -3.73 10.80
N PRO A 201 -6.00 -3.44 9.88
CA PRO A 201 -4.58 -3.73 10.07
C PRO A 201 -4.04 -3.25 11.43
N TYR A 202 -3.24 -4.10 12.08
CA TYR A 202 -2.69 -3.93 13.44
C TYR A 202 -3.73 -3.89 14.58
N LYS A 203 -5.03 -4.01 14.31
CA LYS A 203 -6.10 -4.22 15.29
C LYS A 203 -6.59 -5.67 15.36
N GLY A 204 -6.28 -6.44 14.32
CA GLY A 204 -6.55 -7.87 14.22
C GLY A 204 -5.28 -8.68 13.99
N ARG A 205 -5.47 -9.91 13.52
CA ARG A 205 -4.39 -10.81 13.14
C ARG A 205 -4.19 -10.78 11.64
N SER A 206 -2.92 -10.66 11.20
CA SER A 206 -2.57 -10.89 9.81
C SER A 206 -2.71 -12.38 9.46
N LEU A 207 -3.08 -12.65 8.25
CA LEU A 207 -3.26 -13.98 7.67
C LEU A 207 -2.30 -14.14 6.50
N ASN A 208 -1.97 -15.38 6.14
CA ASN A 208 -1.17 -15.62 4.95
C ASN A 208 -1.96 -15.20 3.70
N PRO A 209 -1.51 -14.19 2.91
CA PRO A 209 -2.23 -13.74 1.74
C PRO A 209 -2.48 -14.82 0.68
N PHE A 210 -1.62 -15.86 0.63
CA PHE A 210 -1.83 -17.00 -0.27
C PHE A 210 -3.07 -17.84 0.06
N SER A 211 -3.70 -17.66 1.23
CA SER A 211 -4.98 -18.30 1.55
C SER A 211 -6.16 -17.73 0.75
N LEU A 212 -5.97 -16.66 -0.01
CA LEU A 212 -6.97 -16.09 -0.93
C LEU A 212 -7.04 -16.85 -2.26
N TYR A 213 -5.98 -17.60 -2.61
CA TYR A 213 -5.76 -18.24 -3.94
C TYR A 213 -5.65 -19.78 -3.83
#